data_3111c47cfd5d7bb8063a5d311cef7fc8
#
_entry.id   3111c47cfd5d7bb8063a5d311cef7fc8
#
_cell.length_a   1.000
_cell.length_b   1.000
_cell.length_c   1.000
_cell.angle_alpha   90.00
_cell.angle_beta   90.00
_cell.angle_gamma   90.00
#
_symmetry.space_group_name_H-M   'P 1'
#
loop_
_entity.id
_entity.type
_entity.pdbx_description
1 polymer ?
#
loop_
_entity_poly.entity_id
_entity_poly.type
_entity_poly.pdbx_seq_one_letter_code
_entity_poly.pdbx_strand_id
1 'polypeptide(L)' 'MMDRISDILTFNECKYLLKVGKNTLLDLLHNGTIEAFRIGNRWKIPKSAVIEFIKYQ' A
#
# COMPACT_ATOMS: atom_id res chain seq x y z
N MET A 1 9.95 -17.11 6.33
CA MET A 1 9.21 -17.35 5.11
C MET A 1 7.81 -16.84 5.20
N MET A 2 7.05 -17.41 6.12
CA MET A 2 5.66 -17.00 6.28
C MET A 2 5.55 -15.53 6.68
N ASP A 3 6.58 -15.03 7.34
CA ASP A 3 6.57 -13.65 7.79
C ASP A 3 6.42 -12.67 6.62
N ARG A 4 6.93 -13.05 5.46
CA ARG A 4 6.90 -12.14 4.32
C ARG A 4 5.50 -11.91 3.81
N ILE A 5 4.62 -12.87 4.02
CA ILE A 5 3.24 -12.71 3.57
C ILE A 5 2.57 -11.60 4.35
N SER A 6 2.86 -11.48 5.64
CA SER A 6 2.26 -10.45 6.45
C SER A 6 2.84 -9.07 6.15
N ASP A 7 3.93 -9.02 5.40
CA ASP A 7 4.53 -7.75 5.00
C ASP A 7 3.87 -7.13 3.77
N ILE A 8 2.91 -7.83 3.19
CA ILE A 8 2.17 -7.34 2.03
C ILE A 8 0.77 -6.96 2.48
N LEU A 9 0.39 -5.74 2.23
CA LEU A 9 -0.92 -5.24 2.63
C LEU A 9 -1.89 -5.28 1.46
N THR A 10 -3.16 -5.50 1.78
CA THR A 10 -4.21 -5.33 0.79
C THR A 10 -4.54 -3.85 0.69
N PHE A 11 -5.33 -3.51 -0.35
CA PHE A 11 -5.78 -2.14 -0.52
C PHE A 11 -6.52 -1.64 0.72
N ASN A 12 -7.44 -2.45 1.23
CA ASN A 12 -8.23 -2.05 2.39
C ASN A 12 -7.36 -1.89 3.64
N GLU A 13 -6.40 -2.78 3.81
CA GLU A 13 -5.52 -2.69 4.97
C GLU A 13 -4.67 -1.42 4.90
N CYS A 14 -4.17 -1.10 3.73
CA CYS A 14 -3.36 0.09 3.56
C CYS A 14 -4.20 1.35 3.77
N LYS A 15 -5.40 1.35 3.22
CA LYS A 15 -6.33 2.47 3.39
C LYS A 15 -6.63 2.71 4.86
N TYR A 16 -6.88 1.64 5.58
CA TYR A 16 -7.17 1.74 7.00
C TYR A 16 -5.98 2.24 7.80
N LEU A 17 -4.81 1.70 7.47
CA LEU A 17 -3.58 2.06 8.18
C LEU A 17 -3.26 3.54 8.00
N LEU A 18 -3.38 4.03 6.78
CA LEU A 18 -3.09 5.43 6.48
C LEU A 18 -4.25 6.36 6.79
N LYS A 19 -5.42 5.81 7.02
CA LYS A 19 -6.63 6.56 7.33
C LYS A 19 -6.94 7.58 6.23
N VAL A 20 -6.85 7.13 4.99
CA VAL A 20 -7.18 7.97 3.84
C VAL A 20 -8.38 7.40 3.11
N GLY A 21 -8.98 8.22 2.27
CA GLY A 21 -10.08 7.77 1.46
C GLY A 21 -9.63 6.90 0.29
N LYS A 22 -10.59 6.23 -0.32
CA LYS A 22 -10.30 5.34 -1.43
C LYS A 22 -9.63 6.07 -2.58
N ASN A 23 -10.18 7.22 -2.96
CA ASN A 23 -9.64 7.96 -4.09
C ASN A 23 -8.25 8.48 -3.82
N THR A 24 -8.00 8.92 -2.60
CA THR A 24 -6.68 9.40 -2.22
C THR A 24 -5.66 8.29 -2.34
N LEU A 25 -5.99 7.11 -1.83
CA LEU A 25 -5.05 5.98 -1.91
C LEU A 25 -4.83 5.56 -3.36
N LEU A 26 -5.90 5.54 -4.16
CA LEU A 26 -5.73 5.19 -5.57
C LEU A 26 -4.78 6.15 -6.27
N ASP A 27 -4.88 7.44 -5.98
CA ASP A 27 -3.97 8.41 -6.56
C ASP A 27 -2.53 8.14 -6.15
N LEU A 28 -2.31 7.85 -4.89
CA LEU A 28 -0.97 7.57 -4.39
C LEU A 28 -0.36 6.34 -5.07
N LEU A 29 -1.18 5.35 -5.34
CA LEU A 29 -0.72 4.13 -6.00
C LEU A 29 -0.49 4.37 -7.49
N HIS A 30 -1.38 5.09 -8.14
CA HIS A 30 -1.29 5.30 -9.58
C HIS A 30 -0.14 6.20 -9.96
N ASN A 31 0.16 7.21 -9.16
CA ASN A 31 1.24 8.12 -9.50
C ASN A 31 2.60 7.67 -8.94
N GLY A 32 2.63 6.52 -8.28
CA GLY A 32 3.89 5.96 -7.82
C GLY A 32 4.41 6.52 -6.52
N THR A 33 3.62 7.33 -5.82
CA THR A 33 4.04 7.86 -4.53
C THR A 33 4.25 6.73 -3.53
N ILE A 34 3.38 5.73 -3.58
CA ILE A 34 3.55 4.51 -2.80
C ILE A 34 3.79 3.39 -3.78
N GLU A 35 4.94 2.75 -3.66
CA GLU A 35 5.27 1.64 -4.55
C GLU A 35 4.39 0.44 -4.27
N ALA A 36 3.78 -0.11 -5.30
CA ALA A 36 2.88 -1.23 -5.15
C ALA A 36 2.73 -1.94 -6.48
N PHE A 37 2.10 -3.11 -6.46
CA PHE A 37 1.87 -3.85 -7.69
C PHE A 37 0.48 -4.49 -7.62
N ARG A 38 -0.01 -4.90 -8.77
CA ARG A 38 -1.32 -5.51 -8.88
C ARG A 38 -1.18 -6.94 -9.37
N ILE A 39 -1.95 -7.82 -8.74
CA ILE A 39 -2.04 -9.20 -9.17
C ILE A 39 -3.53 -9.45 -9.40
N GLY A 40 -3.89 -9.69 -10.65
CA GLY A 40 -5.29 -9.76 -11.01
C GLY A 40 -5.94 -8.41 -10.77
N ASN A 41 -6.99 -8.38 -9.98
CA ASN A 41 -7.70 -7.15 -9.66
C ASN A 41 -7.33 -6.61 -8.29
N ARG A 42 -6.30 -7.16 -7.67
CA ARG A 42 -6.00 -6.80 -6.29
C ARG A 42 -4.67 -6.10 -6.19
N TRP A 43 -4.67 -5.02 -5.44
CA TRP A 43 -3.45 -4.32 -5.11
C TRP A 43 -2.69 -5.07 -4.04
N LYS A 44 -1.38 -5.15 -4.20
CA LYS A 44 -0.46 -5.71 -3.22
C LYS A 44 0.53 -4.62 -2.86
N ILE A 45 0.49 -4.17 -1.63
CA ILE A 45 1.27 -3.03 -1.21
C ILE A 45 2.29 -3.46 -0.17
N PRO A 46 3.57 -3.46 -0.49
CA PRO A 46 4.59 -3.84 0.49
C PRO A 46 4.53 -2.91 1.69
N LYS A 47 4.57 -3.48 2.87
CA LYS A 47 4.52 -2.69 4.09
C LYS A 47 5.69 -1.71 4.14
N SER A 48 6.85 -2.11 3.62
CA SER A 48 8.01 -1.23 3.61
C SER A 48 7.75 0.03 2.80
N ALA A 49 6.99 -0.09 1.71
CA ALA A 49 6.66 1.08 0.90
C ALA A 49 5.79 2.05 1.67
N VAL A 50 4.87 1.53 2.48
CA VAL A 50 4.02 2.38 3.31
C VAL A 50 4.84 3.06 4.38
N ILE A 51 5.74 2.33 5.00
CA ILE A 51 6.61 2.90 6.02
C ILE A 51 7.46 4.03 5.44
N GLU A 52 8.01 3.81 4.25
CA GLU A 52 8.80 4.85 3.62
C GLU A 52 7.97 6.07 3.29
N PHE A 53 6.75 5.85 2.82
CA PHE A 53 5.85 6.95 2.52
C PHE A 53 5.62 7.80 3.78
N ILE A 54 5.39 7.15 4.90
CA ILE A 54 5.15 7.86 6.16
C ILE A 54 6.40 8.60 6.61
N LYS A 55 7.55 7.98 6.43
CA LYS A 55 8.81 8.58 6.89
C LYS A 55 9.13 9.88 6.16
N TYR A 56 8.78 9.95 4.89
CA TYR A 56 9.17 11.09 4.07
C TYR A 56 8.03 12.07 3.84
N GLN A 57 7.02 12.01 4.66
CA GLN A 57 5.93 12.99 4.60
C GLN A 57 6.25 14.25 5.37
#